data_7b5e5260794ea46325913c6b52ce9dd0
#
_entry.id   7b5e5260794ea46325913c6b52ce9dd0
#
_cell.length_a   1.000
_cell.length_b   1.000
_cell.length_c   1.000
_cell.angle_alpha   90.00
_cell.angle_beta   90.00
_cell.angle_gamma   90.00
#
_symmetry.space_group_name_H-M   'P 1'
#
loop_
_entity.id
_entity.type
_entity.pdbx_description
1 polymer ?
#
loop_
_entity_poly.entity_id
_entity_poly.type
_entity_poly.pdbx_seq_one_letter_code
_entity_poly.pdbx_strand_id
1 'polypeptide(L)'
;MNWKEKLRKECEHLNEVSGFYSFSVMQIQQDKEYFGRFGGQELATKHQETYKRYKYFKRDLLVYLFLFIGGCMMTYLIIEDAHSAYPVLVAESFWEIIKMWVLKIAIICEVIFGAIFSIVSVSRVRFFRRRLRVIEELMKSNECAGGKTS
;
A
#
# COMPACT_ATOMS: atom_id res chain seq x y z
N MET A 1 -13.19 -22.98 -22.10
CA MET A 1 -13.06 -21.62 -21.47
C MET A 1 -12.15 -21.79 -20.25
N ASN A 2 -11.01 -21.09 -20.27
CA ASN A 2 -9.97 -21.26 -19.24
C ASN A 2 -10.48 -20.67 -17.90
N TRP A 3 -10.28 -21.36 -16.78
CA TRP A 3 -10.73 -20.93 -15.44
C TRP A 3 -10.24 -19.52 -15.07
N LYS A 4 -9.06 -19.12 -15.56
CA LYS A 4 -8.51 -17.75 -15.41
C LYS A 4 -9.36 -16.68 -16.11
N GLU A 5 -9.95 -17.03 -17.24
CA GLU A 5 -10.83 -16.13 -17.99
C GLU A 5 -12.19 -15.96 -17.31
N LYS A 6 -12.69 -17.04 -16.69
CA LYS A 6 -13.92 -17.01 -15.89
C LYS A 6 -13.76 -16.15 -14.64
N LEU A 7 -12.65 -16.35 -13.90
CA LEU A 7 -12.31 -15.52 -12.75
C LEU A 7 -12.12 -14.05 -13.12
N ARG A 8 -11.48 -13.76 -14.26
CA ARG A 8 -11.32 -12.38 -14.72
C ARG A 8 -12.66 -11.71 -15.00
N LYS A 9 -13.57 -12.41 -15.68
CA LYS A 9 -14.93 -11.89 -15.96
C LYS A 9 -15.75 -11.69 -14.69
N GLU A 10 -15.66 -12.59 -13.71
CA GLU A 10 -16.34 -12.43 -12.42
C GLU A 10 -15.76 -11.27 -11.61
N CYS A 11 -14.43 -11.10 -11.62
CA CYS A 11 -13.79 -9.93 -10.99
C CYS A 11 -14.12 -8.62 -11.69
N GLU A 12 -14.22 -8.61 -13.03
CA GLU A 12 -14.66 -7.46 -13.81
C GLU A 12 -16.11 -7.09 -13.45
N HIS A 13 -17.00 -8.07 -13.39
CA HIS A 13 -18.41 -7.86 -13.02
C HIS A 13 -18.59 -7.37 -11.57
N LEU A 14 -17.85 -7.92 -10.61
CA LEU A 14 -17.86 -7.47 -9.21
C LEU A 14 -17.32 -6.03 -9.06
N ASN A 15 -16.34 -5.67 -9.87
CA ASN A 15 -15.78 -4.31 -9.89
C ASN A 15 -16.73 -3.30 -10.56
N GLU A 16 -17.48 -3.67 -11.58
CA GLU A 16 -18.50 -2.82 -12.19
C GLU A 16 -19.62 -2.47 -11.20
N VAL A 17 -20.05 -3.44 -10.41
CA VAL A 17 -21.10 -3.25 -9.39
C VAL A 17 -20.61 -2.39 -8.22
N SER A 18 -19.30 -2.39 -7.92
CA SER A 18 -18.74 -1.69 -6.76
C SER A 18 -18.38 -0.22 -6.99
N GLY A 19 -18.48 0.30 -8.22
CA GLY A 19 -18.02 1.66 -8.57
C GLY A 19 -16.50 1.86 -8.50
N PHE A 20 -15.77 0.90 -7.96
CA PHE A 20 -14.31 0.94 -7.79
C PHE A 20 -13.60 0.75 -9.15
N TYR A 21 -14.23 0.00 -10.04
CA TYR A 21 -13.71 -0.25 -11.39
C TYR A 21 -13.74 1.01 -12.25
N SER A 22 -14.82 1.76 -12.23
CA SER A 22 -14.96 3.01 -12.99
C SER A 22 -13.90 4.05 -12.58
N PHE A 23 -13.61 4.15 -11.28
CA PHE A 23 -12.57 5.04 -10.78
C PHE A 23 -11.16 4.62 -11.20
N SER A 24 -10.85 3.33 -11.18
CA SER A 24 -9.54 2.82 -11.61
C SER A 24 -9.32 2.95 -13.12
N VAL A 25 -10.34 2.72 -13.94
CA VAL A 25 -10.31 2.90 -15.40
C VAL A 25 -10.12 4.36 -15.76
N MET A 26 -10.89 5.26 -15.14
CA MET A 26 -10.75 6.70 -15.34
C MET A 26 -9.34 7.21 -15.00
N GLN A 27 -8.75 6.70 -13.92
CA GLN A 27 -7.36 7.05 -13.56
C GLN A 27 -6.32 6.51 -14.55
N ILE A 28 -6.53 5.29 -15.09
CA ILE A 28 -5.65 4.73 -16.12
C ILE A 28 -5.74 5.56 -17.40
N GLN A 29 -6.94 5.98 -17.78
CA GLN A 29 -7.15 6.83 -18.95
C GLN A 29 -6.50 8.20 -18.78
N GLN A 30 -6.64 8.83 -17.62
CA GLN A 30 -5.94 10.08 -17.29
C GLN A 30 -4.42 9.92 -17.31
N ASP A 31 -3.89 8.83 -16.77
CA ASP A 31 -2.45 8.55 -16.82
C ASP A 31 -1.99 8.32 -18.30
N LYS A 32 -2.78 7.63 -19.14
CA LYS A 32 -2.49 7.45 -20.59
C LYS A 32 -2.50 8.78 -21.34
N GLU A 33 -3.47 9.64 -21.10
CA GLU A 33 -3.55 10.97 -21.71
C GLU A 33 -2.38 11.87 -21.27
N TYR A 34 -2.03 11.81 -19.99
CA TYR A 34 -0.91 12.59 -19.44
C TYR A 34 0.43 12.12 -20.03
N PHE A 35 0.72 10.83 -19.97
CA PHE A 35 1.99 10.29 -20.45
C PHE A 35 2.07 10.20 -21.98
N GLY A 36 0.97 10.10 -22.68
CA GLY A 36 0.91 10.09 -24.14
C GLY A 36 1.34 11.40 -24.80
N ARG A 37 1.44 12.51 -24.03
CA ARG A 37 1.92 13.81 -24.52
C ARG A 37 3.45 13.87 -24.63
N PHE A 38 4.16 12.94 -24.00
CA PHE A 38 5.62 12.95 -23.94
C PHE A 38 6.24 12.14 -25.08
N GLY A 39 7.32 12.67 -25.67
CA GLY A 39 8.12 11.95 -26.66
C GLY A 39 8.94 10.81 -26.03
N GLY A 40 9.51 9.94 -26.86
CA GLY A 40 10.19 8.73 -26.40
C GLY A 40 11.27 8.95 -25.35
N GLN A 41 12.13 9.98 -25.50
CA GLN A 41 13.17 10.31 -24.51
C GLN A 41 12.60 10.85 -23.20
N GLU A 42 11.60 11.72 -23.27
CA GLU A 42 10.93 12.26 -22.10
C GLU A 42 10.19 11.19 -21.35
N LEU A 43 9.53 10.26 -22.08
CA LEU A 43 8.83 9.13 -21.50
C LEU A 43 9.79 8.19 -20.77
N ALA A 44 10.99 7.93 -21.32
CA ALA A 44 12.03 7.17 -20.65
C ALA A 44 12.52 7.83 -19.36
N THR A 45 12.68 9.17 -19.37
CA THR A 45 13.03 9.93 -18.17
C THR A 45 11.93 9.84 -17.12
N LYS A 46 10.66 9.98 -17.51
CA LYS A 46 9.49 9.84 -16.62
C LYS A 46 9.36 8.43 -16.06
N HIS A 47 9.66 7.41 -16.85
CA HIS A 47 9.73 6.03 -16.41
C HIS A 47 10.77 5.87 -15.28
N GLN A 48 12.01 6.39 -15.49
CA GLN A 48 13.07 6.30 -14.51
C GLN A 48 12.74 7.03 -13.21
N GLU A 49 12.16 8.23 -13.28
CA GLU A 49 11.71 8.99 -12.10
C GLU A 49 10.62 8.23 -11.33
N THR A 50 9.61 7.72 -12.04
CA THR A 50 8.50 6.96 -11.46
C THR A 50 9.00 5.68 -10.82
N TYR A 51 9.95 4.98 -11.47
CA TYR A 51 10.58 3.78 -10.93
C TYR A 51 11.39 4.03 -9.66
N LYS A 52 12.17 5.13 -9.61
CA LYS A 52 12.88 5.54 -8.39
C LYS A 52 11.92 5.78 -7.23
N ARG A 53 10.82 6.51 -7.47
CA ARG A 53 9.78 6.74 -6.46
C ARG A 53 9.10 5.45 -6.01
N TYR A 54 8.75 4.56 -6.96
CA TYR A 54 8.19 3.25 -6.64
C TYR A 54 9.11 2.43 -5.73
N LYS A 55 10.40 2.34 -6.07
CA LYS A 55 11.41 1.62 -5.29
C LYS A 55 11.57 2.21 -3.89
N TYR A 56 11.55 3.54 -3.78
CA TYR A 56 11.60 4.25 -2.50
C TYR A 56 10.41 3.88 -1.62
N PHE A 57 9.19 4.06 -2.10
CA PHE A 57 7.97 3.75 -1.33
C PHE A 57 7.84 2.26 -0.99
N LYS A 58 8.29 1.38 -1.88
CA LYS A 58 8.31 -0.07 -1.60
C LYS A 58 9.26 -0.41 -0.45
N ARG A 59 10.45 0.22 -0.42
CA ARG A 59 11.41 0.05 0.68
C ARG A 59 10.85 0.58 1.98
N ASP A 60 10.29 1.79 1.96
CA ASP A 60 9.73 2.41 3.15
C ASP A 60 8.57 1.60 3.72
N LEU A 61 7.71 1.03 2.86
CA LEU A 61 6.65 0.13 3.29
C LEU A 61 7.21 -1.10 4.02
N LEU A 62 8.29 -1.72 3.50
CA LEU A 62 8.91 -2.89 4.14
C LEU A 62 9.51 -2.53 5.49
N VAL A 63 10.26 -1.42 5.57
CA VAL A 63 10.84 -0.93 6.84
C VAL A 63 9.73 -0.64 7.86
N TYR A 64 8.66 0.02 7.40
CA TYR A 64 7.54 0.34 8.27
C TYR A 64 6.82 -0.92 8.79
N LEU A 65 6.54 -1.90 7.92
CA LEU A 65 5.94 -3.17 8.34
C LEU A 65 6.81 -3.90 9.37
N PHE A 66 8.12 -3.87 9.18
CA PHE A 66 9.06 -4.48 10.12
C PHE A 66 9.04 -3.78 11.48
N LEU A 67 9.05 -2.44 11.49
CA LEU A 67 8.96 -1.64 12.72
C LEU A 67 7.62 -1.83 13.43
N PHE A 68 6.53 -1.89 12.66
CA PHE A 68 5.20 -2.11 13.21
C PHE A 68 5.06 -3.49 13.87
N ILE A 69 5.52 -4.55 13.20
CA ILE A 69 5.51 -5.90 13.77
C ILE A 69 6.40 -5.97 15.02
N GLY A 70 7.60 -5.36 14.96
CA GLY A 70 8.51 -5.26 16.11
C GLY A 70 7.87 -4.52 17.29
N GLY A 71 7.22 -3.39 17.03
CA GLY A 71 6.46 -2.62 18.02
C GLY A 71 5.37 -3.45 18.69
N CYS A 72 4.52 -4.12 17.89
CA CYS A 72 3.47 -5.00 18.42
C CYS A 72 4.04 -6.14 19.28
N MET A 73 5.15 -6.75 18.87
CA MET A 73 5.80 -7.80 19.66
C MET A 73 6.34 -7.26 20.99
N MET A 74 6.99 -6.10 20.99
CA MET A 74 7.51 -5.47 22.21
C MET A 74 6.37 -5.10 23.18
N THR A 75 5.28 -4.55 22.63
CA THR A 75 4.10 -4.20 23.43
C THR A 75 3.48 -5.46 24.07
N TYR A 76 3.41 -6.56 23.30
CA TYR A 76 2.93 -7.84 23.81
C TYR A 76 3.80 -8.37 24.97
N LEU A 77 5.13 -8.35 24.82
CA LEU A 77 6.07 -8.79 25.87
C LEU A 77 5.94 -7.94 27.13
N ILE A 78 5.77 -6.63 27.00
CA ILE A 78 5.57 -5.74 28.17
C ILE A 78 4.27 -6.08 28.91
N ILE A 79 3.20 -6.44 28.18
CA ILE A 79 1.93 -6.83 28.79
C ILE A 79 2.08 -8.17 29.51
N GLU A 80 2.76 -9.15 28.90
CA GLU A 80 2.97 -10.46 29.47
C GLU A 80 3.82 -10.39 30.74
N ASP A 81 4.88 -9.58 30.73
CA ASP A 81 5.73 -9.33 31.89
C ASP A 81 4.96 -8.62 33.01
N ALA A 82 4.16 -7.61 32.67
CA ALA A 82 3.28 -6.94 33.62
C ALA A 82 2.24 -7.91 34.22
N HIS A 83 1.70 -8.83 33.42
CA HIS A 83 0.72 -9.83 33.91
C HIS A 83 1.37 -10.90 34.80
N SER A 84 2.61 -11.29 34.50
CA SER A 84 3.35 -12.29 35.28
C SER A 84 3.88 -11.73 36.63
N ALA A 85 4.20 -10.43 36.64
CA ALA A 85 4.71 -9.74 37.84
C ALA A 85 3.61 -9.42 38.86
N TYR A 86 2.32 -9.46 38.48
CA TYR A 86 1.19 -9.15 39.37
C TYR A 86 0.20 -10.32 39.52
N PRO A 87 0.59 -11.49 40.05
CA PRO A 87 -0.38 -12.49 40.47
C PRO A 87 -1.07 -11.96 41.73
N VAL A 88 -2.30 -11.46 41.57
CA VAL A 88 -3.23 -11.30 42.71
C VAL A 88 -2.93 -10.16 43.70
N LEU A 89 -2.21 -9.13 43.35
CA LEU A 89 -2.31 -7.89 44.12
C LEU A 89 -3.55 -7.13 43.62
N VAL A 90 -4.61 -7.21 44.40
CA VAL A 90 -5.76 -6.31 44.31
C VAL A 90 -5.21 -4.92 44.06
N ALA A 91 -5.66 -4.27 43.00
CA ALA A 91 -5.23 -2.93 42.62
C ALA A 91 -5.55 -1.97 43.80
N GLU A 92 -4.66 -1.86 44.75
CA GLU A 92 -4.88 -1.07 45.95
C GLU A 92 -4.64 0.42 45.70
N SER A 93 -4.06 0.76 44.54
CA SER A 93 -3.76 2.15 44.21
C SER A 93 -4.48 2.59 42.92
N PHE A 94 -5.21 3.70 43.05
CA PHE A 94 -5.85 4.40 41.93
C PHE A 94 -4.88 4.65 40.76
N TRP A 95 -3.60 4.85 41.02
CA TRP A 95 -2.55 5.04 40.02
C TRP A 95 -2.26 3.80 39.17
N GLU A 96 -2.42 2.61 39.69
CA GLU A 96 -2.21 1.37 38.91
C GLU A 96 -3.35 1.14 37.95
N ILE A 97 -4.55 1.47 38.34
CA ILE A 97 -5.72 1.43 37.44
C ILE A 97 -5.51 2.40 36.28
N ILE A 98 -5.06 3.63 36.53
CA ILE A 98 -4.78 4.63 35.50
C ILE A 98 -3.68 4.13 34.55
N LYS A 99 -2.57 3.60 35.06
CA LYS A 99 -1.49 3.05 34.24
C LYS A 99 -1.99 1.95 33.28
N MET A 100 -2.81 1.03 33.78
CA MET A 100 -3.40 -0.03 32.95
C MET A 100 -4.30 0.51 31.84
N TRP A 101 -5.11 1.53 32.13
CA TRP A 101 -5.96 2.17 31.12
C TRP A 101 -5.14 2.94 30.08
N VAL A 102 -4.12 3.67 30.49
CA VAL A 102 -3.21 4.38 29.58
C VAL A 102 -2.51 3.39 28.64
N LEU A 103 -2.03 2.26 29.17
CA LEU A 103 -1.39 1.22 28.35
C LEU A 103 -2.36 0.63 27.31
N LYS A 104 -3.60 0.31 27.70
CA LYS A 104 -4.63 -0.19 26.77
C LYS A 104 -4.94 0.81 25.68
N ILE A 105 -5.08 2.10 26.01
CA ILE A 105 -5.33 3.16 25.03
C ILE A 105 -4.14 3.29 24.08
N ALA A 106 -2.90 3.25 24.58
CA ALA A 106 -1.70 3.33 23.74
C ALA A 106 -1.65 2.20 22.71
N ILE A 107 -1.96 0.96 23.11
CA ILE A 107 -2.02 -0.19 22.20
C ILE A 107 -3.07 -0.01 21.12
N ILE A 108 -4.28 0.42 21.49
CA ILE A 108 -5.35 0.66 20.53
C ILE A 108 -4.93 1.74 19.53
N CYS A 109 -4.32 2.82 19.98
CA CYS A 109 -3.80 3.87 19.12
C CYS A 109 -2.71 3.33 18.16
N GLU A 110 -1.76 2.53 18.65
CA GLU A 110 -0.71 1.92 17.82
C GLU A 110 -1.29 1.07 16.70
N VAL A 111 -2.27 0.21 17.01
CA VAL A 111 -2.93 -0.64 16.02
C VAL A 111 -3.68 0.20 14.98
N ILE A 112 -4.44 1.22 15.40
CA ILE A 112 -5.19 2.09 14.50
C ILE A 112 -4.25 2.87 13.58
N PHE A 113 -3.24 3.53 14.13
CA PHE A 113 -2.26 4.29 13.34
C PHE A 113 -1.48 3.37 12.39
N GLY A 114 -1.08 2.20 12.86
CA GLY A 114 -0.42 1.20 12.03
C GLY A 114 -1.28 0.73 10.86
N ALA A 115 -2.56 0.47 11.09
CA ALA A 115 -3.49 0.07 10.04
C ALA A 115 -3.69 1.21 9.00
N ILE A 116 -3.94 2.44 9.46
CA ILE A 116 -4.12 3.59 8.57
C ILE A 116 -2.87 3.81 7.72
N PHE A 117 -1.70 3.81 8.33
CA PHE A 117 -0.44 4.03 7.63
C PHE A 117 -0.14 2.92 6.62
N SER A 118 -0.43 1.67 6.96
CA SER A 118 -0.29 0.52 6.05
C SER A 118 -1.19 0.67 4.82
N ILE A 119 -2.46 1.06 5.01
CA ILE A 119 -3.39 1.29 3.90
C ILE A 119 -2.90 2.40 2.97
N VAL A 120 -2.45 3.53 3.53
CA VAL A 120 -1.93 4.67 2.75
C VAL A 120 -0.66 4.27 1.99
N SER A 121 0.26 3.55 2.63
CA SER A 121 1.52 3.13 2.01
C SER A 121 1.30 2.11 0.89
N VAL A 122 0.42 1.12 1.09
CA VAL A 122 0.04 0.16 0.05
C VAL A 122 -0.64 0.86 -1.13
N SER A 123 -1.52 1.83 -0.86
CA SER A 123 -2.18 2.62 -1.90
C SER A 123 -1.18 3.39 -2.75
N ARG A 124 -0.14 4.00 -2.14
CA ARG A 124 0.94 4.70 -2.85
C ARG A 124 1.76 3.74 -3.73
N VAL A 125 2.14 2.58 -3.20
CA VAL A 125 2.87 1.56 -3.97
C VAL A 125 2.05 1.09 -5.17
N ARG A 126 0.75 0.81 -4.99
CA ARG A 126 -0.17 0.42 -6.07
C ARG A 126 -0.31 1.52 -7.13
N PHE A 127 -0.40 2.77 -6.71
CA PHE A 127 -0.48 3.94 -7.60
C PHE A 127 0.75 4.04 -8.51
N PHE A 128 1.97 4.00 -7.95
CA PHE A 128 3.18 4.07 -8.76
C PHE A 128 3.39 2.84 -9.64
N ARG A 129 3.04 1.65 -9.17
CA ARG A 129 3.09 0.43 -9.98
C ARG A 129 2.16 0.50 -11.19
N ARG A 130 0.98 1.08 -11.03
CA ARG A 130 0.04 1.29 -12.14
C ARG A 130 0.62 2.26 -13.16
N ARG A 131 1.14 3.41 -12.73
CA ARG A 131 1.78 4.39 -13.62
C ARG A 131 2.94 3.81 -14.41
N LEU A 132 3.78 3.00 -13.79
CA LEU A 132 4.86 2.30 -14.48
C LEU A 132 4.33 1.43 -15.60
N ARG A 133 3.28 0.65 -15.38
CA ARG A 133 2.67 -0.17 -16.44
C ARG A 133 2.17 0.66 -17.61
N VAL A 134 1.50 1.78 -17.32
CA VAL A 134 1.00 2.68 -18.40
C VAL A 134 2.16 3.24 -19.21
N ILE A 135 3.24 3.67 -18.57
CA ILE A 135 4.43 4.18 -19.27
C ILE A 135 5.08 3.07 -20.12
N GLU A 136 5.22 1.85 -19.58
CA GLU A 136 5.77 0.70 -20.30
C GLU A 136 4.92 0.33 -21.53
N GLU A 137 3.58 0.37 -21.42
CA GLU A 137 2.68 0.15 -22.55
C GLU A 137 2.87 1.20 -23.64
N LEU A 138 2.98 2.48 -23.27
CA LEU A 138 3.20 3.57 -24.22
C LEU A 138 4.59 3.48 -24.89
N MET A 139 5.63 3.11 -24.15
CA MET A 139 6.97 2.92 -24.72
C MET A 139 6.96 1.80 -25.77
N LYS A 140 6.36 0.66 -25.46
CA LYS A 140 6.20 -0.45 -26.43
C LYS A 140 5.40 -0.05 -27.67
N SER A 141 4.34 0.72 -27.50
CA SER A 141 3.54 1.23 -28.61
C SER A 141 4.36 2.14 -29.54
N ASN A 142 5.20 3.00 -28.96
CA ASN A 142 6.06 3.91 -29.72
C ASN A 142 7.18 3.16 -30.46
N GLU A 143 7.76 2.11 -29.87
CA GLU A 143 8.74 1.26 -30.55
C GLU A 143 8.14 0.54 -31.73
N CYS A 144 6.92 0.00 -31.61
CA CYS A 144 6.21 -0.65 -32.72
C CYS A 144 5.82 0.32 -33.83
N ALA A 145 5.55 1.59 -33.51
CA ALA A 145 5.23 2.61 -34.51
C ALA A 145 6.47 3.10 -35.25
N GLY A 146 7.62 3.24 -34.58
CA GLY A 146 8.89 3.67 -35.17
C GLY A 146 9.57 2.62 -36.08
N GLY A 147 9.31 1.32 -35.83
CA GLY A 147 9.89 0.22 -36.63
C GLY A 147 9.25 0.00 -38.00
N LYS A 148 8.18 0.74 -38.34
CA LYS A 148 7.49 0.62 -39.68
C LYS A 148 7.94 1.67 -40.70
N THR A 149 8.91 2.51 -40.39
CA THR A 149 9.36 3.63 -41.25
C THR A 149 10.82 3.50 -41.71
N SER A 150 11.39 2.27 -41.68
CA SER A 150 12.72 1.99 -42.25
C SER A 150 12.65 0.95 -43.39
#